data_2f16478145b9eba4d60003fe69abed4c
#
_entry.id   2f16478145b9eba4d60003fe69abed4c
#
_cell.length_a   1.000
_cell.length_b   1.000
_cell.length_c   1.000
_cell.angle_alpha   90.00
_cell.angle_beta   90.00
_cell.angle_gamma   90.00
#
_symmetry.space_group_name_H-M   'P 1'
#
loop_
_entity.id
_entity.type
_entity.pdbx_description
1 polymer ?
#
loop_
_entity_poly.entity_id
_entity_poly.type
_entity_poly.pdbx_seq_one_letter_code
_entity_poly.pdbx_strand_id
1 'polypeptide(L)'
;RYEISTLARGPIIGVKYTLMVTANFAGEDSLTIDSLHVTNITKVSSETGMELRLWEDRVYQVSEKTLRIGQLDLRLAQSQIFVVGDPTTEIDSVIIRENLVSAGITAGKEIRLVLPAEMGLQWDVGMEPIISGSEQEKIADSRFADARTYQLDISQDFEKGGMLVITGLYVTDFVYSSMPVGLLIQANSQGRTNVESDSTLAVAQPSFSSAFNQGFALGDEPMVVAAITIIDDPHVAGITANRDVRIVVPDSRAIKWDVTSEPTAKGDVRATAKIINGDTLLVDVEENLDPGDTLVVSGARMVFVDLFPRGN
;
A
#
# COMPACT_ATOMS: atom_id res chain seq x y z
N ARG A 1 12.06 -53.31 6.06
CA ARG A 1 10.81 -52.66 6.51
C ARG A 1 11.20 -51.52 7.42
N TYR A 2 10.83 -50.32 7.08
CA TYR A 2 11.20 -49.11 7.84
C TYR A 2 9.95 -48.62 8.56
N GLU A 3 10.09 -48.23 9.81
CA GLU A 3 9.02 -47.57 10.59
C GLU A 3 9.41 -46.15 10.93
N ILE A 4 8.62 -45.15 10.50
CA ILE A 4 8.87 -43.75 10.76
C ILE A 4 8.01 -43.36 11.95
N SER A 5 8.64 -42.98 13.07
CA SER A 5 7.94 -42.42 14.21
C SER A 5 8.29 -40.93 14.37
N THR A 6 7.27 -40.08 14.42
CA THR A 6 7.43 -38.66 14.73
C THR A 6 7.24 -38.46 16.23
N LEU A 7 8.25 -37.97 16.92
CA LEU A 7 8.15 -37.52 18.32
C LEU A 7 8.23 -36.00 18.37
N ALA A 8 7.06 -35.34 18.46
CA ALA A 8 6.97 -33.91 18.75
C ALA A 8 6.74 -33.72 20.24
N ARG A 9 7.70 -33.16 20.99
CA ARG A 9 7.50 -32.73 22.38
C ARG A 9 8.17 -31.40 22.66
N GLY A 10 7.38 -30.40 23.05
CA GLY A 10 7.82 -29.14 23.66
C GLY A 10 8.10 -28.00 22.69
N PRO A 11 8.51 -26.80 23.16
CA PRO A 11 8.85 -25.67 22.31
C PRO A 11 10.12 -26.01 21.54
N ILE A 12 9.95 -26.37 20.27
CA ILE A 12 10.96 -27.06 19.48
C ILE A 12 11.88 -26.03 18.83
N ILE A 13 13.11 -26.00 19.30
CA ILE A 13 14.25 -25.51 18.55
C ILE A 13 14.78 -26.73 17.73
N GLY A 14 14.11 -27.02 16.62
CA GLY A 14 14.49 -28.10 15.71
C GLY A 14 13.49 -29.27 15.62
N VAL A 15 13.35 -29.85 14.45
CA VAL A 15 12.54 -31.06 14.22
C VAL A 15 13.47 -32.25 14.14
N LYS A 16 13.25 -33.26 14.97
CA LYS A 16 13.98 -34.53 14.94
C LYS A 16 13.11 -35.59 14.29
N TYR A 17 13.57 -36.14 13.20
CA TYR A 17 13.01 -37.37 12.60
C TYR A 17 13.83 -38.56 13.07
N THR A 18 13.16 -39.57 13.62
CA THR A 18 13.81 -40.80 14.06
C THR A 18 13.45 -41.91 13.11
N LEU A 19 14.46 -42.50 12.50
CA LEU A 19 14.31 -43.68 11.68
C LEU A 19 14.76 -44.92 12.51
N MET A 20 13.89 -45.91 12.63
CA MET A 20 14.26 -47.19 13.22
C MET A 20 14.71 -48.12 12.12
N VAL A 21 15.96 -48.51 12.16
CA VAL A 21 16.54 -49.48 11.24
C VAL A 21 16.32 -50.89 11.83
N THR A 22 15.55 -51.71 11.14
CA THR A 22 15.16 -53.06 11.59
C THR A 22 15.98 -54.17 10.96
N ALA A 23 16.86 -53.84 9.99
CA ALA A 23 17.80 -54.75 9.39
C ALA A 23 19.11 -54.02 9.10
N ASN A 24 20.23 -54.76 9.09
CA ASN A 24 21.54 -54.15 8.79
C ASN A 24 21.59 -53.66 7.34
N PHE A 25 22.23 -52.53 7.11
CA PHE A 25 22.64 -52.08 5.79
C PHE A 25 23.80 -52.98 5.28
N ALA A 26 23.73 -53.36 4.03
CA ALA A 26 24.87 -53.96 3.34
C ALA A 26 25.82 -52.86 2.85
N GLY A 27 27.04 -53.19 2.46
CA GLY A 27 27.95 -52.22 1.83
C GLY A 27 27.29 -51.63 0.58
N GLU A 28 27.39 -50.31 0.40
CA GLU A 28 26.78 -49.51 -0.69
C GLU A 28 25.25 -49.29 -0.62
N ASP A 29 24.57 -49.82 0.41
CA ASP A 29 23.17 -49.48 0.59
C ASP A 29 22.95 -47.99 0.89
N SER A 30 21.94 -47.41 0.29
CA SER A 30 21.54 -46.02 0.51
C SER A 30 20.07 -45.92 0.93
N LEU A 31 19.77 -44.92 1.76
CA LEU A 31 18.40 -44.55 2.11
C LEU A 31 18.16 -43.12 1.71
N THR A 32 17.17 -42.90 0.87
CA THR A 32 16.72 -41.57 0.48
C THR A 32 15.45 -41.21 1.23
N ILE A 33 15.40 -40.02 1.80
CA ILE A 33 14.22 -39.44 2.43
C ILE A 33 13.87 -38.21 1.60
N ASP A 34 12.70 -38.22 1.02
CA ASP A 34 12.17 -37.10 0.23
C ASP A 34 10.90 -36.50 0.86
N SER A 35 10.39 -35.42 0.27
CA SER A 35 9.12 -34.79 0.64
C SER A 35 9.05 -34.32 2.12
N LEU A 36 10.20 -33.97 2.73
CA LEU A 36 10.22 -33.37 4.06
C LEU A 36 9.76 -31.91 3.98
N HIS A 37 8.74 -31.57 4.76
CA HIS A 37 8.23 -30.19 4.86
C HIS A 37 8.54 -29.59 6.23
N VAL A 38 9.04 -28.37 6.23
CA VAL A 38 9.24 -27.56 7.45
C VAL A 38 8.04 -26.63 7.62
N THR A 39 7.44 -26.65 8.82
CA THR A 39 6.29 -25.83 9.16
C THR A 39 6.59 -24.97 10.39
N ASN A 40 5.73 -23.98 10.69
CA ASN A 40 5.86 -23.11 11.87
C ASN A 40 7.19 -22.34 11.92
N ILE A 41 7.60 -21.78 10.78
CA ILE A 41 8.79 -20.94 10.69
C ILE A 41 8.49 -19.59 11.36
N THR A 42 9.01 -19.37 12.56
CA THR A 42 8.71 -18.20 13.42
C THR A 42 9.93 -17.32 13.66
N LYS A 43 11.12 -17.74 13.27
CA LYS A 43 12.35 -16.99 13.54
C LYS A 43 13.34 -17.11 12.37
N VAL A 44 14.09 -16.04 12.16
CA VAL A 44 15.24 -16.04 11.27
C VAL A 44 16.32 -16.98 11.80
N SER A 45 16.97 -17.74 10.92
CA SER A 45 18.13 -18.54 11.28
C SER A 45 19.27 -18.32 10.30
N SER A 46 20.51 -18.35 10.81
CA SER A 46 21.70 -18.51 9.97
C SER A 46 21.67 -19.86 9.25
N GLU A 47 22.57 -20.02 8.30
CA GLU A 47 22.75 -21.29 7.61
C GLU A 47 23.07 -22.40 8.60
N THR A 48 22.31 -23.50 8.54
CA THR A 48 22.48 -24.66 9.40
C THR A 48 22.33 -25.92 8.57
N GLY A 49 23.30 -26.82 8.66
CA GLY A 49 23.23 -28.15 8.03
C GLY A 49 22.27 -29.06 8.79
N MET A 50 21.69 -30.02 8.09
CA MET A 50 20.99 -31.13 8.73
C MET A 50 22.03 -32.06 9.38
N GLU A 51 21.75 -32.48 10.61
CA GLU A 51 22.63 -33.38 11.36
C GLU A 51 22.10 -34.80 11.28
N LEU A 52 22.97 -35.73 10.91
CA LEU A 52 22.74 -37.16 11.10
C LEU A 52 23.25 -37.56 12.49
N ARG A 53 22.38 -38.07 13.34
CA ARG A 53 22.72 -38.54 14.67
C ARG A 53 22.43 -40.04 14.76
N LEU A 54 23.43 -40.78 15.19
CA LEU A 54 23.33 -42.23 15.43
C LEU A 54 23.56 -42.46 16.93
N TRP A 55 22.80 -43.35 17.52
CA TRP A 55 22.89 -43.76 18.94
C TRP A 55 23.14 -42.60 19.91
N GLU A 56 22.43 -42.53 20.98
CA GLU A 56 22.61 -41.56 22.10
C GLU A 56 22.76 -40.10 21.66
N ASP A 57 22.15 -39.71 20.55
CA ASP A 57 22.17 -38.37 20.00
C ASP A 57 23.57 -37.81 19.68
N ARG A 58 24.56 -38.64 19.45
CA ARG A 58 25.87 -38.18 18.98
C ARG A 58 25.77 -37.77 17.51
N VAL A 59 26.25 -36.57 17.21
CA VAL A 59 26.36 -36.06 15.83
C VAL A 59 27.37 -36.95 15.10
N TYR A 60 26.95 -37.58 14.03
CA TYR A 60 27.79 -38.39 13.18
C TYR A 60 28.29 -37.61 11.98
N GLN A 61 27.40 -36.86 11.33
CA GLN A 61 27.70 -36.03 10.17
C GLN A 61 26.74 -34.88 10.05
N VAL A 62 27.24 -33.76 9.53
CA VAL A 62 26.41 -32.61 9.13
C VAL A 62 26.38 -32.53 7.61
N SER A 63 25.19 -32.25 7.05
CA SER A 63 25.04 -32.16 5.59
C SER A 63 25.86 -30.98 5.04
N GLU A 64 26.42 -31.15 3.84
CA GLU A 64 27.09 -30.06 3.11
C GLU A 64 26.10 -28.99 2.64
N LYS A 65 24.84 -29.38 2.41
CA LYS A 65 23.76 -28.45 2.04
C LYS A 65 23.12 -27.89 3.30
N THR A 66 22.98 -26.60 3.36
CA THR A 66 22.46 -25.87 4.51
C THR A 66 20.99 -25.47 4.28
N LEU A 67 20.27 -25.34 5.38
CA LEU A 67 18.96 -24.68 5.45
C LEU A 67 19.14 -23.30 6.07
N ARG A 68 18.43 -22.32 5.53
CA ARG A 68 18.41 -20.95 6.08
C ARG A 68 17.00 -20.40 6.10
N ILE A 69 16.72 -19.53 7.05
CA ILE A 69 15.44 -18.82 7.18
C ILE A 69 15.73 -17.34 7.17
N GLY A 70 15.36 -16.68 6.08
CA GLY A 70 15.43 -15.22 5.94
C GLY A 70 14.07 -14.58 6.27
N GLN A 71 14.09 -13.30 6.58
CA GLN A 71 12.92 -12.44 6.72
C GLN A 71 13.18 -11.18 5.91
N LEU A 72 12.22 -10.82 5.08
CA LEU A 72 12.25 -9.59 4.31
C LEU A 72 11.80 -8.41 5.16
N ASP A 73 12.34 -7.25 4.87
CA ASP A 73 11.85 -5.96 5.33
C ASP A 73 11.25 -5.23 4.12
N LEU A 74 10.03 -4.75 4.25
CA LEU A 74 9.32 -3.99 3.23
C LEU A 74 8.95 -2.63 3.80
N ARG A 75 9.31 -1.58 3.08
CA ARG A 75 8.98 -0.20 3.47
C ARG A 75 8.54 0.60 2.25
N LEU A 76 7.57 1.47 2.45
CA LEU A 76 7.42 2.68 1.66
C LEU A 76 8.31 3.76 2.28
N ALA A 77 8.84 4.67 1.49
CA ALA A 77 9.66 5.76 2.01
C ALA A 77 8.89 6.61 3.05
N GLN A 78 7.59 6.79 2.83
CA GLN A 78 6.66 7.40 3.80
C GLN A 78 5.23 6.88 3.60
N SER A 79 4.38 7.08 4.62
CA SER A 79 2.95 6.84 4.48
C SER A 79 2.32 7.93 3.61
N GLN A 80 1.34 7.54 2.77
CA GLN A 80 0.66 8.46 1.86
C GLN A 80 -0.85 8.36 2.01
N ILE A 81 -1.50 9.51 1.89
CA ILE A 81 -2.95 9.64 1.92
C ILE A 81 -3.39 10.24 0.59
N PHE A 82 -4.29 9.54 -0.07
CA PHE A 82 -4.98 9.96 -1.28
C PHE A 82 -6.40 10.39 -0.94
N VAL A 83 -7.07 11.04 -1.88
CA VAL A 83 -8.47 11.45 -1.73
C VAL A 83 -9.29 10.83 -2.84
N VAL A 84 -10.53 10.44 -2.54
CA VAL A 84 -11.48 9.95 -3.55
C VAL A 84 -11.59 10.95 -4.69
N GLY A 85 -11.38 10.48 -5.92
CA GLY A 85 -11.35 11.31 -7.12
C GLY A 85 -9.97 11.88 -7.48
N ASP A 86 -8.92 11.59 -6.74
CA ASP A 86 -7.55 11.94 -7.15
C ASP A 86 -7.23 11.34 -8.53
N PRO A 87 -6.44 12.03 -9.35
CA PRO A 87 -5.92 11.44 -10.60
C PRO A 87 -4.91 10.34 -10.25
N THR A 88 -4.53 9.56 -11.25
CA THR A 88 -3.40 8.62 -11.16
C THR A 88 -2.20 9.29 -10.50
N THR A 89 -1.73 8.72 -9.40
CA THR A 89 -0.72 9.34 -8.53
C THR A 89 0.41 8.36 -8.24
N GLU A 90 1.65 8.84 -8.29
CA GLU A 90 2.82 8.06 -7.94
C GLU A 90 2.86 7.80 -6.43
N ILE A 91 3.14 6.55 -6.04
CA ILE A 91 3.50 6.23 -4.67
C ILE A 91 4.99 6.46 -4.43
N ASP A 92 5.35 6.72 -3.18
CA ASP A 92 6.74 6.81 -2.79
C ASP A 92 7.50 5.51 -3.04
N SER A 93 8.83 5.63 -3.04
CA SER A 93 9.72 4.49 -3.25
C SER A 93 9.38 3.30 -2.37
N VAL A 94 9.25 2.14 -2.97
CA VAL A 94 9.13 0.87 -2.29
C VAL A 94 10.52 0.28 -2.07
N ILE A 95 10.88 0.01 -0.83
CA ILE A 95 12.19 -0.54 -0.45
C ILE A 95 11.99 -1.96 0.06
N ILE A 96 12.64 -2.91 -0.60
CA ILE A 96 12.69 -4.32 -0.20
C ILE A 96 14.11 -4.61 0.26
N ARG A 97 14.29 -5.06 1.48
CA ARG A 97 15.59 -5.39 2.03
C ARG A 97 15.64 -6.81 2.55
N GLU A 98 16.71 -7.50 2.25
CA GLU A 98 17.04 -8.78 2.84
C GLU A 98 17.57 -8.64 4.26
N ASN A 99 17.34 -9.69 5.05
CA ASN A 99 17.87 -9.75 6.41
C ASN A 99 19.41 -9.82 6.40
N LEU A 100 20.03 -9.13 7.36
CA LEU A 100 21.49 -9.08 7.52
C LEU A 100 22.12 -10.42 7.92
N VAL A 101 21.32 -11.32 8.51
CA VAL A 101 21.81 -12.64 8.98
C VAL A 101 21.64 -13.70 7.90
N SER A 102 20.49 -13.71 7.23
CA SER A 102 20.15 -14.73 6.24
C SER A 102 19.25 -14.14 5.15
N ALA A 103 19.69 -14.22 3.90
CA ALA A 103 18.86 -13.90 2.75
C ALA A 103 17.80 -15.00 2.51
N GLY A 104 16.58 -14.59 2.21
CA GLY A 104 15.44 -15.48 1.96
C GLY A 104 15.03 -15.57 0.48
N ILE A 105 15.39 -14.58 -0.33
CA ILE A 105 15.07 -14.54 -1.76
C ILE A 105 16.12 -15.35 -2.52
N THR A 106 15.64 -16.33 -3.28
CA THR A 106 16.51 -17.23 -4.06
C THR A 106 16.10 -17.28 -5.52
N ALA A 107 17.04 -17.62 -6.39
CA ALA A 107 16.82 -17.80 -7.82
C ALA A 107 15.63 -18.73 -8.12
N GLY A 108 14.92 -18.42 -9.21
CA GLY A 108 13.74 -19.18 -9.64
C GLY A 108 12.47 -18.93 -8.81
N LYS A 109 12.51 -17.98 -7.87
CA LYS A 109 11.33 -17.47 -7.17
C LYS A 109 10.85 -16.15 -7.76
N GLU A 110 9.69 -15.72 -7.34
CA GLU A 110 9.10 -14.44 -7.68
C GLU A 110 8.82 -13.63 -6.41
N ILE A 111 8.94 -12.33 -6.51
CA ILE A 111 8.47 -11.36 -5.52
C ILE A 111 7.25 -10.69 -6.10
N ARG A 112 6.17 -10.62 -5.34
CA ARG A 112 4.95 -9.91 -5.70
C ARG A 112 4.69 -8.78 -4.70
N LEU A 113 4.57 -7.56 -5.19
CA LEU A 113 4.03 -6.43 -4.46
C LEU A 113 2.52 -6.37 -4.72
N VAL A 114 1.73 -6.45 -3.67
CA VAL A 114 0.28 -6.56 -3.78
C VAL A 114 -0.39 -5.40 -3.06
N LEU A 115 -1.26 -4.69 -3.78
CA LEU A 115 -2.19 -3.73 -3.18
C LEU A 115 -3.29 -4.50 -2.44
N PRO A 116 -3.53 -4.22 -1.15
CA PRO A 116 -4.62 -4.84 -0.40
C PRO A 116 -5.98 -4.60 -1.07
N ALA A 117 -6.82 -5.63 -1.08
CA ALA A 117 -8.11 -5.59 -1.78
C ALA A 117 -9.07 -4.54 -1.19
N GLU A 118 -9.00 -4.35 0.11
CA GLU A 118 -9.81 -3.42 0.88
C GLU A 118 -9.57 -1.94 0.53
N MET A 119 -8.46 -1.62 -0.12
CA MET A 119 -8.17 -0.25 -0.56
C MET A 119 -8.93 0.15 -1.82
N GLY A 120 -9.36 -0.81 -2.66
CA GLY A 120 -9.97 -0.55 -3.95
C GLY A 120 -9.04 0.06 -5.00
N LEU A 121 -7.78 0.28 -4.65
CA LEU A 121 -6.77 0.82 -5.57
C LEU A 121 -6.30 -0.22 -6.57
N GLN A 122 -5.84 0.26 -7.72
CA GLN A 122 -5.19 -0.52 -8.75
C GLN A 122 -3.86 0.12 -9.14
N TRP A 123 -2.92 -0.69 -9.59
CA TRP A 123 -1.73 -0.19 -10.27
C TRP A 123 -2.09 0.40 -11.62
N ASP A 124 -1.49 1.51 -11.99
CA ASP A 124 -1.50 1.97 -13.36
C ASP A 124 -0.51 1.13 -14.18
N VAL A 125 -1.04 0.14 -14.88
CA VAL A 125 -0.25 -0.81 -15.69
C VAL A 125 0.37 -0.19 -16.94
N GLY A 126 0.04 1.06 -17.28
CA GLY A 126 0.61 1.80 -18.40
C GLY A 126 1.95 2.46 -18.08
N MET A 127 2.35 2.46 -16.80
CA MET A 127 3.61 3.06 -16.34
C MET A 127 4.69 1.98 -16.18
N GLU A 128 5.93 2.33 -16.42
CA GLU A 128 7.09 1.43 -16.26
C GLU A 128 7.87 1.80 -15.00
N PRO A 129 7.76 1.02 -13.92
CA PRO A 129 8.53 1.25 -12.70
C PRO A 129 10.04 1.09 -12.94
N ILE A 130 10.84 1.85 -12.20
CA ILE A 130 12.30 1.79 -12.23
C ILE A 130 12.78 0.98 -11.03
N ILE A 131 13.58 -0.06 -11.30
CA ILE A 131 14.20 -0.89 -10.28
C ILE A 131 15.65 -0.48 -10.13
N SER A 132 16.10 -0.27 -8.90
CA SER A 132 17.47 0.08 -8.54
C SER A 132 17.90 -0.61 -7.24
N GLY A 133 19.14 -0.42 -6.81
CA GLY A 133 19.68 -1.01 -5.59
C GLY A 133 20.71 -2.10 -5.86
N SER A 134 21.28 -2.69 -4.80
CA SER A 134 22.36 -3.67 -4.90
C SER A 134 21.95 -4.96 -5.60
N GLU A 135 20.66 -5.28 -5.61
CA GLU A 135 20.13 -6.53 -6.14
C GLU A 135 19.46 -6.39 -7.52
N GLN A 136 19.49 -5.21 -8.14
CA GLN A 136 18.76 -4.93 -9.38
C GLN A 136 19.15 -5.87 -10.53
N GLU A 137 20.43 -6.22 -10.67
CA GLU A 137 20.91 -7.08 -11.75
C GLU A 137 20.48 -8.56 -11.58
N LYS A 138 19.92 -8.90 -10.42
CA LYS A 138 19.38 -10.23 -10.14
C LYS A 138 17.91 -10.37 -10.52
N ILE A 139 17.29 -9.32 -11.02
CA ILE A 139 15.93 -9.33 -11.54
C ILE A 139 16.01 -9.72 -13.02
N ALA A 140 15.34 -10.82 -13.36
CA ALA A 140 15.28 -11.31 -14.75
C ALA A 140 14.19 -10.59 -15.56
N ASP A 141 13.05 -10.30 -14.93
CA ASP A 141 11.90 -9.65 -15.53
C ASP A 141 11.05 -8.96 -14.46
N SER A 142 10.30 -7.97 -14.88
CA SER A 142 9.33 -7.28 -14.02
C SER A 142 8.09 -6.91 -14.82
N ARG A 143 6.91 -7.12 -14.22
CA ARG A 143 5.64 -6.86 -14.89
C ARG A 143 4.48 -6.71 -13.92
N PHE A 144 3.41 -6.11 -14.37
CA PHE A 144 2.11 -6.20 -13.70
C PHE A 144 1.47 -7.54 -14.05
N ALA A 145 1.33 -8.42 -13.05
CA ALA A 145 0.67 -9.72 -13.21
C ALA A 145 -0.86 -9.57 -13.30
N ASP A 146 -1.38 -8.58 -12.59
CA ASP A 146 -2.78 -8.13 -12.63
C ASP A 146 -2.86 -6.67 -12.13
N ALA A 147 -4.07 -6.11 -12.07
CA ALA A 147 -4.30 -4.73 -11.67
C ALA A 147 -3.85 -4.40 -10.23
N ARG A 148 -3.56 -5.39 -9.39
CA ARG A 148 -3.12 -5.18 -7.99
C ARG A 148 -1.78 -5.83 -7.66
N THR A 149 -1.18 -6.52 -8.60
CA THR A 149 0.05 -7.30 -8.38
C THR A 149 1.15 -6.86 -9.34
N TYR A 150 2.22 -6.29 -8.82
CA TYR A 150 3.47 -6.08 -9.53
C TYR A 150 4.44 -7.20 -9.16
N GLN A 151 4.97 -7.90 -10.15
CA GLN A 151 5.79 -9.11 -10.01
C GLN A 151 7.21 -8.88 -10.50
N LEU A 152 8.17 -9.40 -9.75
CA LEU A 152 9.60 -9.47 -10.09
C LEU A 152 10.03 -10.93 -10.16
N ASP A 153 10.63 -11.34 -11.26
CA ASP A 153 11.19 -12.70 -11.44
C ASP A 153 12.68 -12.68 -11.09
N ILE A 154 13.12 -13.57 -10.21
CA ILE A 154 14.47 -13.59 -9.63
C ILE A 154 15.37 -14.58 -10.37
N SER A 155 16.48 -14.10 -10.94
CA SER A 155 17.46 -14.92 -11.67
C SER A 155 18.59 -15.47 -10.79
N GLN A 156 18.90 -14.79 -9.69
CA GLN A 156 20.01 -15.17 -8.80
C GLN A 156 19.62 -14.93 -7.34
N ASP A 157 20.25 -15.66 -6.41
CA ASP A 157 20.07 -15.49 -4.98
C ASP A 157 20.46 -14.06 -4.55
N PHE A 158 19.67 -13.43 -3.68
CA PHE A 158 20.01 -12.15 -3.09
C PHE A 158 21.10 -12.32 -2.03
N GLU A 159 21.88 -11.26 -1.83
CA GLU A 159 22.87 -11.19 -0.77
C GLU A 159 22.22 -10.80 0.57
N LYS A 160 22.89 -11.15 1.67
CA LYS A 160 22.51 -10.70 3.03
C LYS A 160 22.54 -9.18 3.11
N GLY A 161 21.43 -8.59 3.53
CA GLY A 161 21.29 -7.12 3.58
C GLY A 161 21.14 -6.45 2.22
N GLY A 162 21.05 -7.23 1.14
CA GLY A 162 20.80 -6.74 -0.20
C GLY A 162 19.49 -5.97 -0.28
N MET A 163 19.41 -5.02 -1.18
CA MET A 163 18.32 -4.06 -1.26
C MET A 163 17.87 -3.83 -2.70
N LEU A 164 16.55 -3.79 -2.89
CA LEU A 164 15.88 -3.23 -4.08
C LEU A 164 15.14 -1.96 -3.69
N VAL A 165 15.16 -0.99 -4.58
CA VAL A 165 14.33 0.22 -4.53
C VAL A 165 13.54 0.29 -5.82
N ILE A 166 12.22 0.41 -5.72
CA ILE A 166 11.30 0.50 -6.83
C ILE A 166 10.63 1.88 -6.78
N THR A 167 10.73 2.65 -7.85
CA THR A 167 10.12 3.96 -8.04
C THR A 167 9.27 3.97 -9.29
N GLY A 168 8.44 4.99 -9.50
CA GLY A 168 7.56 5.06 -10.66
C GLY A 168 6.39 4.07 -10.61
N LEU A 169 6.01 3.61 -9.42
CA LEU A 169 4.75 2.87 -9.24
C LEU A 169 3.62 3.88 -9.05
N TYR A 170 2.60 3.79 -9.89
CA TYR A 170 1.43 4.67 -9.84
C TYR A 170 0.19 3.88 -9.45
N VAL A 171 -0.68 4.52 -8.67
CA VAL A 171 -2.00 3.97 -8.29
C VAL A 171 -3.12 4.81 -8.89
N THR A 172 -4.23 4.15 -9.15
CA THR A 172 -5.45 4.72 -9.76
C THR A 172 -6.70 4.15 -9.08
N ASP A 173 -7.89 4.58 -9.55
CA ASP A 173 -9.20 4.09 -9.06
C ASP A 173 -9.51 4.47 -7.62
N PHE A 174 -9.29 5.74 -7.26
CA PHE A 174 -9.67 6.29 -5.96
C PHE A 174 -11.19 6.50 -5.85
N VAL A 175 -11.96 5.42 -5.75
CA VAL A 175 -13.44 5.44 -5.83
C VAL A 175 -14.15 5.40 -4.47
N TYR A 176 -13.48 4.96 -3.41
CA TYR A 176 -14.01 4.94 -2.04
C TYR A 176 -12.89 5.05 -1.00
N SER A 177 -13.26 5.48 0.21
CA SER A 177 -12.30 5.61 1.30
C SER A 177 -11.81 4.26 1.81
N SER A 178 -10.58 4.23 2.31
CA SER A 178 -9.99 3.06 2.96
C SER A 178 -9.21 3.47 4.20
N MET A 179 -9.22 2.59 5.21
CA MET A 179 -8.33 2.71 6.36
C MET A 179 -6.85 2.62 5.91
N PRO A 180 -5.91 3.15 6.70
CA PRO A 180 -4.48 2.95 6.44
C PRO A 180 -4.11 1.47 6.43
N VAL A 181 -3.52 1.00 5.34
CA VAL A 181 -3.09 -0.39 5.15
C VAL A 181 -1.71 -0.40 4.50
N GLY A 182 -0.84 -1.30 4.94
CA GLY A 182 0.49 -1.50 4.35
C GLY A 182 0.43 -2.25 3.02
N LEU A 183 1.41 -2.01 2.16
CA LEU A 183 1.66 -2.86 1.00
C LEU A 183 2.03 -4.26 1.46
N LEU A 184 1.63 -5.26 0.70
CA LEU A 184 1.95 -6.65 0.97
C LEU A 184 3.05 -7.15 0.05
N ILE A 185 4.01 -7.91 0.60
CA ILE A 185 4.97 -8.67 -0.19
C ILE A 185 4.70 -10.17 -0.08
N GLN A 186 4.72 -10.84 -1.22
CA GLN A 186 4.60 -12.28 -1.33
C GLN A 186 5.84 -12.79 -2.07
N ALA A 187 6.73 -13.46 -1.36
CA ALA A 187 7.98 -13.99 -1.91
C ALA A 187 7.96 -15.52 -1.99
N ASN A 188 6.84 -16.09 -2.43
CA ASN A 188 6.68 -17.53 -2.61
C ASN A 188 5.60 -17.84 -3.64
N SER A 189 5.73 -18.98 -4.30
CA SER A 189 4.81 -19.46 -5.34
C SER A 189 3.38 -19.78 -4.86
N GLN A 190 3.09 -19.66 -3.56
CA GLN A 190 1.79 -19.99 -2.98
C GLN A 190 0.93 -18.76 -2.69
N GLY A 191 1.40 -17.55 -3.03
CA GLY A 191 0.66 -16.31 -2.82
C GLY A 191 0.43 -15.94 -1.35
N ARG A 192 1.22 -16.49 -0.43
CA ARG A 192 1.12 -16.12 1.00
C ARG A 192 1.89 -14.84 1.26
N THR A 193 1.28 -13.90 1.96
CA THR A 193 1.93 -12.69 2.44
C THR A 193 3.07 -13.06 3.38
N ASN A 194 4.25 -12.54 3.09
CA ASN A 194 5.43 -12.73 3.93
C ASN A 194 5.65 -11.55 4.87
N VAL A 195 5.40 -10.34 4.36
CA VAL A 195 5.63 -9.08 5.07
C VAL A 195 4.60 -8.07 4.61
N GLU A 196 4.19 -7.22 5.52
CA GLU A 196 3.43 -6.00 5.30
C GLU A 196 4.34 -4.81 5.60
N SER A 197 4.23 -3.71 4.85
CA SER A 197 5.04 -2.51 5.09
C SER A 197 4.61 -1.79 6.37
N ASP A 198 5.58 -1.24 7.09
CA ASP A 198 5.33 -0.40 8.27
C ASP A 198 4.66 0.94 7.90
N SER A 199 4.97 1.46 6.69
CA SER A 199 4.34 2.65 6.13
C SER A 199 3.08 2.26 5.37
N THR A 200 2.05 3.08 5.47
CA THR A 200 0.71 2.77 4.97
C THR A 200 0.28 3.67 3.83
N LEU A 201 -0.63 3.15 3.02
CA LEU A 201 -1.44 3.90 2.08
C LEU A 201 -2.87 3.99 2.62
N ALA A 202 -3.54 5.09 2.37
CA ALA A 202 -4.95 5.28 2.74
C ALA A 202 -5.67 6.14 1.70
N VAL A 203 -6.98 6.02 1.61
CA VAL A 203 -7.81 6.88 0.76
C VAL A 203 -8.86 7.56 1.65
N ALA A 204 -8.81 8.89 1.73
CA ALA A 204 -9.79 9.69 2.45
C ALA A 204 -10.97 10.05 1.55
N GLN A 205 -12.13 10.24 2.12
CA GLN A 205 -13.32 10.75 1.44
C GLN A 205 -13.94 11.92 2.20
N PRO A 206 -13.39 13.13 2.06
CA PRO A 206 -14.05 14.32 2.59
C PRO A 206 -15.44 14.50 1.98
N SER A 207 -16.32 15.11 2.71
CA SER A 207 -17.69 15.39 2.28
C SER A 207 -18.04 16.86 2.44
N PHE A 208 -19.06 17.34 1.74
CA PHE A 208 -19.58 18.67 1.94
C PHE A 208 -21.10 18.68 1.83
N SER A 209 -21.72 19.66 2.50
CA SER A 209 -23.15 19.88 2.44
C SER A 209 -23.46 21.38 2.53
N SER A 210 -24.60 21.81 2.03
CA SER A 210 -25.15 23.15 2.28
C SER A 210 -26.15 23.09 3.43
N ALA A 211 -26.29 24.19 4.17
CA ALA A 211 -27.19 24.26 5.32
C ALA A 211 -28.68 23.99 4.94
N PHE A 212 -29.08 24.36 3.73
CA PHE A 212 -30.42 24.08 3.18
C PHE A 212 -30.43 24.22 1.66
N ASN A 213 -31.47 23.66 1.03
CA ASN A 213 -31.67 23.80 -0.42
C ASN A 213 -32.14 25.21 -0.75
N GLN A 214 -31.54 25.84 -1.76
CA GLN A 214 -31.91 27.16 -2.25
C GLN A 214 -32.43 27.08 -3.68
N GLY A 215 -33.50 27.81 -3.94
CA GLY A 215 -34.02 28.06 -5.29
C GLY A 215 -33.69 29.49 -5.70
N PHE A 216 -33.34 29.67 -6.96
CA PHE A 216 -33.05 30.97 -7.55
C PHE A 216 -33.92 31.18 -8.81
N ALA A 217 -34.28 32.41 -9.08
CA ALA A 217 -35.00 32.75 -10.30
C ALA A 217 -34.07 33.46 -11.30
N LEU A 218 -34.35 33.29 -12.57
CA LEU A 218 -33.59 33.99 -13.61
C LEU A 218 -33.82 35.50 -13.49
N GLY A 219 -32.73 36.27 -13.37
CA GLY A 219 -32.78 37.73 -13.19
C GLY A 219 -32.74 38.18 -11.73
N ASP A 220 -32.59 37.26 -10.79
CA ASP A 220 -32.31 37.63 -9.39
C ASP A 220 -31.00 38.44 -9.28
N GLU A 221 -30.96 39.38 -8.36
CA GLU A 221 -29.70 40.03 -7.95
C GLU A 221 -28.73 39.01 -7.32
N PRO A 222 -27.42 39.29 -7.26
CA PRO A 222 -26.47 38.38 -6.64
C PRO A 222 -26.91 37.98 -5.23
N MET A 223 -27.10 36.68 -5.01
CA MET A 223 -27.64 36.11 -3.76
C MET A 223 -26.58 35.36 -2.96
N VAL A 224 -26.64 35.57 -1.62
CA VAL A 224 -25.79 34.83 -0.69
C VAL A 224 -26.20 33.34 -0.71
N VAL A 225 -25.23 32.47 -0.90
CA VAL A 225 -25.42 31.03 -0.83
C VAL A 225 -25.47 30.58 0.63
N ALA A 226 -26.30 29.58 0.93
CA ALA A 226 -26.33 28.94 2.22
C ALA A 226 -24.91 28.48 2.63
N ALA A 227 -24.61 28.58 3.92
CA ALA A 227 -23.32 28.15 4.42
C ALA A 227 -23.00 26.72 3.97
N ILE A 228 -21.78 26.51 3.51
CA ILE A 228 -21.28 25.22 3.05
C ILE A 228 -20.40 24.65 4.15
N THR A 229 -20.77 23.50 4.66
CA THR A 229 -19.96 22.73 5.62
C THR A 229 -19.15 21.70 4.89
N ILE A 230 -17.85 21.71 5.09
CA ILE A 230 -16.87 20.72 4.61
C ILE A 230 -16.48 19.90 5.81
N ILE A 231 -16.47 18.59 5.67
CA ILE A 231 -16.14 17.63 6.74
C ILE A 231 -15.05 16.72 6.19
N ASP A 232 -13.93 16.61 6.90
CA ASP A 232 -12.89 15.64 6.52
C ASP A 232 -13.36 14.20 6.76
N ASP A 233 -12.68 13.24 6.17
CA ASP A 233 -12.98 11.82 6.38
C ASP A 233 -12.87 11.49 7.87
N PRO A 234 -13.82 10.73 8.47
CA PRO A 234 -13.84 10.46 9.90
C PRO A 234 -12.70 9.54 10.38
N HIS A 235 -11.95 8.92 9.47
CA HIS A 235 -10.92 7.95 9.80
C HIS A 235 -9.52 8.35 9.32
N VAL A 236 -9.45 9.17 8.27
CA VAL A 236 -8.19 9.50 7.59
C VAL A 236 -8.19 10.98 7.21
N ALA A 237 -7.23 11.75 7.70
CA ALA A 237 -7.10 13.15 7.35
C ALA A 237 -6.76 13.34 5.86
N GLY A 238 -7.75 13.71 5.05
CA GLY A 238 -7.60 13.93 3.60
C GLY A 238 -7.35 15.37 3.21
N ILE A 239 -7.78 16.32 4.04
CA ILE A 239 -7.61 17.76 3.80
C ILE A 239 -6.39 18.26 4.56
N THR A 240 -5.38 18.72 3.83
CA THR A 240 -4.10 19.14 4.40
C THR A 240 -3.73 20.55 3.93
N ALA A 241 -2.83 21.22 4.66
CA ALA A 241 -2.32 22.54 4.31
C ALA A 241 -1.68 22.63 2.90
N ASN A 242 -1.34 21.49 2.30
CA ASN A 242 -0.79 21.42 0.94
C ASN A 242 -1.85 21.11 -0.13
N ARG A 243 -3.12 20.97 0.26
CA ARG A 243 -4.24 20.64 -0.63
C ARG A 243 -5.39 21.61 -0.41
N ASP A 244 -5.55 22.51 -1.35
CA ASP A 244 -6.69 23.44 -1.37
C ASP A 244 -8.00 22.66 -1.62
N VAL A 245 -9.06 23.05 -0.91
CA VAL A 245 -10.41 22.59 -1.23
C VAL A 245 -11.02 23.51 -2.29
N ARG A 246 -11.51 22.93 -3.38
CA ARG A 246 -12.14 23.67 -4.47
C ARG A 246 -13.60 23.29 -4.60
N ILE A 247 -14.49 24.27 -4.43
CA ILE A 247 -15.92 24.10 -4.66
C ILE A 247 -16.23 24.66 -6.03
N VAL A 248 -16.51 23.76 -6.96
CA VAL A 248 -16.74 24.13 -8.37
C VAL A 248 -18.22 24.10 -8.68
N VAL A 249 -18.73 25.16 -9.29
CA VAL A 249 -20.08 25.15 -9.87
C VAL A 249 -20.02 24.25 -11.11
N PRO A 250 -20.85 23.18 -11.18
CA PRO A 250 -20.90 22.33 -12.36
C PRO A 250 -21.13 23.18 -13.62
N ASP A 251 -20.56 22.78 -14.75
CA ASP A 251 -20.56 23.54 -16.03
C ASP A 251 -21.98 23.98 -16.44
N SER A 252 -22.44 25.00 -15.75
CA SER A 252 -23.71 25.67 -15.91
C SER A 252 -23.40 27.06 -16.46
N ARG A 253 -23.69 27.24 -17.71
CA ARG A 253 -23.55 28.58 -18.33
C ARG A 253 -24.43 29.64 -17.69
N ALA A 254 -25.33 29.24 -16.81
CA ALA A 254 -26.36 30.12 -16.23
C ALA A 254 -25.98 30.65 -14.84
N ILE A 255 -25.16 29.96 -14.06
CA ILE A 255 -24.84 30.30 -12.65
C ILE A 255 -23.33 30.37 -12.47
N LYS A 256 -22.84 31.40 -11.79
CA LYS A 256 -21.42 31.57 -11.45
C LYS A 256 -21.26 32.12 -10.05
N TRP A 257 -20.11 31.90 -9.46
CA TRP A 257 -19.72 32.63 -8.26
C TRP A 257 -19.55 34.12 -8.56
N ASP A 258 -20.09 34.97 -7.69
CA ASP A 258 -19.85 36.39 -7.74
C ASP A 258 -18.44 36.76 -7.25
N VAL A 259 -17.55 37.05 -8.19
CA VAL A 259 -16.15 37.39 -7.91
C VAL A 259 -15.94 38.63 -7.03
N THR A 260 -16.99 39.38 -6.78
CA THR A 260 -16.96 40.54 -5.88
C THR A 260 -17.35 40.21 -4.44
N SER A 261 -17.80 38.98 -4.18
CA SER A 261 -18.10 38.54 -2.83
C SER A 261 -16.82 38.19 -2.06
N GLU A 262 -16.85 38.38 -0.75
CA GLU A 262 -15.77 38.09 0.17
C GLU A 262 -16.19 36.96 1.11
N PRO A 263 -16.09 35.68 0.65
CA PRO A 263 -16.43 34.54 1.49
C PRO A 263 -15.43 34.39 2.65
N THR A 264 -15.88 33.82 3.75
CA THR A 264 -15.06 33.51 4.91
C THR A 264 -15.12 32.01 5.19
N ALA A 265 -13.99 31.41 5.62
CA ALA A 265 -13.93 30.07 6.14
C ALA A 265 -13.65 30.10 7.65
N LYS A 266 -14.36 29.27 8.42
CA LYS A 266 -14.21 29.11 9.88
C LYS A 266 -14.45 27.67 10.25
N GLY A 267 -13.74 27.17 11.25
CA GLY A 267 -13.92 25.80 11.74
C GLY A 267 -12.82 25.40 12.69
N ASP A 268 -12.49 24.12 12.68
CA ASP A 268 -11.54 23.52 13.63
C ASP A 268 -10.10 23.96 13.35
N VAL A 269 -9.77 24.31 12.09
CA VAL A 269 -8.45 24.84 11.70
C VAL A 269 -8.57 26.20 11.02
N ARG A 270 -7.44 26.88 10.88
CA ARG A 270 -7.38 28.14 10.13
C ARG A 270 -7.45 27.89 8.63
N ALA A 271 -8.35 28.60 7.99
CA ALA A 271 -8.51 28.60 6.55
C ALA A 271 -9.00 29.95 6.05
N THR A 272 -8.69 30.26 4.80
CA THR A 272 -9.23 31.41 4.09
C THR A 272 -10.06 30.95 2.88
N ALA A 273 -11.07 31.73 2.52
CA ALA A 273 -11.90 31.44 1.36
C ALA A 273 -11.84 32.58 0.37
N LYS A 274 -11.71 32.28 -0.92
CA LYS A 274 -11.74 33.28 -2.00
C LYS A 274 -12.33 32.71 -3.27
N ILE A 275 -12.92 33.54 -4.09
CA ILE A 275 -13.37 33.17 -5.42
C ILE A 275 -12.23 33.43 -6.40
N ILE A 276 -11.72 32.38 -7.07
CA ILE A 276 -10.63 32.49 -8.04
C ILE A 276 -11.18 33.00 -9.37
N ASN A 277 -12.32 32.45 -9.79
CA ASN A 277 -13.03 32.81 -11.03
C ASN A 277 -14.52 32.53 -10.84
N GLY A 278 -15.34 32.81 -11.82
CA GLY A 278 -16.77 32.59 -11.73
C GLY A 278 -17.20 31.15 -11.49
N ASP A 279 -16.32 30.16 -11.69
CA ASP A 279 -16.66 28.75 -11.56
C ASP A 279 -16.10 28.10 -10.28
N THR A 280 -15.08 28.71 -9.65
CA THR A 280 -14.34 28.10 -8.52
C THR A 280 -14.25 28.99 -7.30
N LEU A 281 -14.74 28.51 -6.18
CA LEU A 281 -14.47 29.00 -4.84
C LEU A 281 -13.37 28.12 -4.23
N LEU A 282 -12.26 28.74 -3.84
CA LEU A 282 -11.11 28.13 -3.20
C LEU A 282 -11.19 28.31 -1.70
N VAL A 283 -10.97 27.22 -0.96
CA VAL A 283 -10.69 27.26 0.48
C VAL A 283 -9.24 26.84 0.67
N ASP A 284 -8.41 27.81 1.03
CA ASP A 284 -6.99 27.63 1.30
C ASP A 284 -6.84 27.30 2.79
N VAL A 285 -6.35 26.11 3.07
CA VAL A 285 -6.24 25.52 4.40
C VAL A 285 -4.81 25.72 4.91
N GLU A 286 -4.64 26.41 6.03
CA GLU A 286 -3.34 26.76 6.59
C GLU A 286 -2.74 25.65 7.49
N GLU A 287 -3.59 24.76 7.99
CA GLU A 287 -3.20 23.65 8.90
C GLU A 287 -3.94 22.38 8.45
N ASN A 288 -3.34 21.21 8.66
CA ASN A 288 -4.01 19.93 8.37
C ASN A 288 -5.24 19.79 9.27
N LEU A 289 -6.35 19.29 8.69
CA LEU A 289 -7.49 18.84 9.47
C LEU A 289 -7.15 17.53 10.16
N ASP A 290 -7.72 17.32 11.35
CA ASP A 290 -7.78 15.98 11.94
C ASP A 290 -8.99 15.23 11.37
N PRO A 291 -9.01 13.87 11.41
CA PRO A 291 -10.14 13.09 10.93
C PRO A 291 -11.46 13.54 11.55
N GLY A 292 -12.42 13.91 10.69
CA GLY A 292 -13.74 14.39 11.09
C GLY A 292 -13.83 15.88 11.42
N ASP A 293 -12.74 16.63 11.36
CA ASP A 293 -12.76 18.08 11.49
C ASP A 293 -13.62 18.75 10.44
N THR A 294 -14.09 19.96 10.76
CA THR A 294 -15.04 20.70 9.94
C THR A 294 -14.56 22.10 9.60
N LEU A 295 -14.92 22.54 8.40
CA LEU A 295 -14.83 23.94 7.97
C LEU A 295 -16.20 24.41 7.46
N VAL A 296 -16.57 25.64 7.80
CA VAL A 296 -17.80 26.28 7.32
C VAL A 296 -17.45 27.48 6.48
N VAL A 297 -17.85 27.46 5.22
CA VAL A 297 -17.71 28.58 4.29
C VAL A 297 -19.02 29.35 4.23
N SER A 298 -18.94 30.66 4.40
CA SER A 298 -20.12 31.53 4.38
C SER A 298 -19.82 32.84 3.65
N GLY A 299 -20.88 33.59 3.27
CA GLY A 299 -20.75 34.85 2.59
C GLY A 299 -20.47 34.79 1.09
N ALA A 300 -20.29 33.60 0.53
CA ALA A 300 -20.20 33.45 -0.92
C ALA A 300 -21.54 33.82 -1.58
N ARG A 301 -21.50 34.48 -2.73
CA ARG A 301 -22.68 34.83 -3.53
C ARG A 301 -22.60 34.15 -4.91
N MET A 302 -23.78 33.92 -5.50
CA MET A 302 -23.92 33.48 -6.88
C MET A 302 -24.58 34.58 -7.71
N VAL A 303 -24.16 34.66 -8.98
CA VAL A 303 -24.74 35.54 -10.01
C VAL A 303 -25.29 34.68 -11.14
N PHE A 304 -26.31 35.18 -11.81
CA PHE A 304 -26.90 34.58 -12.99
C PHE A 304 -26.30 35.25 -14.23
N VAL A 305 -25.78 34.46 -15.13
CA VAL A 305 -25.27 34.92 -16.41
C VAL A 305 -26.40 34.83 -17.43
N ASP A 306 -26.83 35.97 -17.96
CA ASP A 306 -27.84 36.01 -19.03
C ASP A 306 -27.27 35.36 -20.29
N LEU A 307 -27.73 34.13 -20.61
CA LEU A 307 -27.28 33.39 -21.79
C LEU A 307 -27.87 33.97 -23.10
N PHE A 308 -28.83 34.84 -22.98
CA PHE A 308 -29.47 35.51 -24.12
C PHE A 308 -29.34 37.03 -23.91
N PRO A 309 -28.31 37.68 -24.50
CA PRO A 309 -28.32 39.13 -24.54
C PRO A 309 -29.64 39.54 -25.21
N ARG A 310 -30.48 40.23 -24.45
CA ARG A 310 -31.73 40.78 -25.00
C ARG A 310 -31.31 41.63 -26.21
N GLY A 311 -31.63 41.12 -27.43
CA GLY A 311 -31.41 41.88 -28.63
C GLY A 311 -32.16 43.22 -28.49
N ASN A 312 -31.41 44.31 -28.64
CA ASN A 312 -31.96 45.65 -28.79
C ASN A 312 -32.79 45.74 -30.07
#